data_7b417b86806737945425a01cdc87cd9e
#
_entry.id   7b417b86806737945425a01cdc87cd9e
#
_cell.length_a   1.000
_cell.length_b   1.000
_cell.length_c   1.000
_cell.angle_alpha   90.00
_cell.angle_beta   90.00
_cell.angle_gamma   90.00
#
_symmetry.space_group_name_H-M   'P 1'
#
loop_
_entity.id
_entity.type
_entity.pdbx_description
1 polymer ?
#
loop_
_entity_poly.entity_id
_entity_poly.type
_entity_poly.pdbx_seq_one_letter_code
_entity_poly.pdbx_strand_id
1 'polypeptide(L)'
;FCLWMGIERLAQKAGLVDSLARLLAPLFGSLFPALRKHAKPLGTVTASVLSNTLGLSSSTPLGLKAMAEMKDALGDSRRGIDSMATLVILNAAGFCIFPSSIIALRATLGSKAPALVAGPTALAGLAATAGGLLAYRLLGRRE
;
A
#
# COMPACT_ATOMS: atom_id res chain seq x y z
N PHE A 1 22.73 1.30 -1.85
CA PHE A 1 21.49 0.52 -2.12
C PHE A 1 21.35 -0.62 -1.11
N CYS A 2 22.39 -1.47 -0.93
CA CYS A 2 22.36 -2.59 0.01
C CYS A 2 22.14 -2.15 1.47
N LEU A 3 22.76 -1.04 1.91
CA LEU A 3 22.56 -0.49 3.25
C LEU A 3 21.09 -0.11 3.48
N TRP A 4 20.45 0.53 2.51
CA TRP A 4 19.05 0.91 2.59
C TRP A 4 18.13 -0.30 2.70
N MET A 5 18.35 -1.32 1.86
CA MET A 5 17.59 -2.58 1.94
C MET A 5 17.81 -3.30 3.29
N GLY A 6 19.00 -3.16 3.87
CA GLY A 6 19.31 -3.69 5.21
C GLY A 6 18.49 -2.98 6.30
N ILE A 7 18.40 -1.65 6.25
CA ILE A 7 17.60 -0.84 7.17
C ILE A 7 16.10 -1.17 7.03
N GLU A 8 15.59 -1.28 5.80
CA GLU A 8 14.21 -1.71 5.54
C GLU A 8 13.90 -3.07 6.16
N ARG A 9 14.79 -4.06 6.00
CA ARG A 9 14.63 -5.40 6.59
C ARG A 9 14.67 -5.37 8.11
N LEU A 10 15.54 -4.54 8.71
CA LEU A 10 15.59 -4.37 10.15
C LEU A 10 14.30 -3.76 10.68
N ALA A 11 13.78 -2.71 10.05
CA ALA A 11 12.51 -2.08 10.42
C ALA A 11 11.33 -3.06 10.36
N GLN A 12 11.29 -3.91 9.33
CA GLN A 12 10.29 -4.96 9.20
C GLN A 12 10.43 -6.02 10.30
N LYS A 13 11.64 -6.53 10.55
CA LYS A 13 11.91 -7.52 11.61
C LYS A 13 11.67 -6.96 13.01
N ALA A 14 11.87 -5.67 13.22
CA ALA A 14 11.56 -4.98 14.47
C ALA A 14 10.03 -4.82 14.70
N GLY A 15 9.18 -5.22 13.75
CA GLY A 15 7.74 -5.13 13.88
C GLY A 15 7.19 -3.71 13.80
N LEU A 16 7.96 -2.74 13.31
CA LEU A 16 7.53 -1.36 13.18
C LEU A 16 6.34 -1.24 12.22
N VAL A 17 6.40 -1.97 11.09
CA VAL A 17 5.31 -1.99 10.11
C VAL A 17 4.04 -2.58 10.72
N ASP A 18 4.16 -3.67 11.49
CA ASP A 18 3.02 -4.32 12.15
C ASP A 18 2.44 -3.46 13.27
N SER A 19 3.27 -2.73 14.01
CA SER A 19 2.83 -1.82 15.07
C SER A 19 2.08 -0.61 14.50
N LEU A 20 2.61 0.00 13.44
CA LEU A 20 1.95 1.07 12.70
C LEU A 20 0.67 0.60 12.02
N ALA A 21 0.68 -0.61 11.44
CA ALA A 21 -0.50 -1.20 10.83
C ALA A 21 -1.63 -1.40 11.86
N ARG A 22 -1.32 -1.85 13.07
CA ARG A 22 -2.29 -1.97 14.16
C ARG A 22 -2.84 -0.62 14.61
N LEU A 23 -2.01 0.39 14.70
CA LEU A 23 -2.42 1.75 15.07
C LEU A 23 -3.36 2.36 14.02
N LEU A 24 -3.09 2.11 12.73
CA LEU A 24 -3.86 2.64 11.61
C LEU A 24 -5.03 1.74 11.18
N ALA A 25 -5.12 0.50 11.69
CA ALA A 25 -6.20 -0.43 11.38
C ALA A 25 -7.62 0.16 11.51
N PRO A 26 -7.96 0.97 12.54
CA PRO A 26 -9.28 1.57 12.64
C PRO A 26 -9.58 2.56 11.49
N LEU A 27 -8.58 3.28 11.00
CA LEU A 27 -8.70 4.18 9.85
C LEU A 27 -8.97 3.39 8.56
N PHE A 28 -8.23 2.31 8.35
CA PHE A 28 -8.42 1.40 7.20
C PHE A 28 -9.72 0.59 7.31
N GLY A 29 -10.23 0.34 8.51
CA GLY A 29 -11.54 -0.25 8.71
C GLY A 29 -12.69 0.59 8.15
N SER A 30 -12.51 1.92 8.02
CA SER A 30 -13.46 2.80 7.32
C SER A 30 -13.39 2.63 5.81
N LEU A 31 -12.19 2.41 5.27
CA LEU A 31 -11.96 2.21 3.83
C LEU A 31 -12.38 0.80 3.38
N PHE A 32 -12.22 -0.19 4.25
CA PHE A 32 -12.57 -1.60 4.02
C PHE A 32 -13.67 -2.08 5.00
N PRO A 33 -14.92 -1.62 4.85
CA PRO A 33 -16.00 -1.95 5.81
C PRO A 33 -16.29 -3.46 5.87
N ALA A 34 -16.07 -4.20 4.79
CA ALA A 34 -16.24 -5.65 4.74
C ALA A 34 -15.24 -6.39 5.65
N LEU A 35 -14.07 -5.82 5.90
CA LEU A 35 -13.00 -6.45 6.68
C LEU A 35 -13.05 -6.08 8.19
N ARG A 36 -13.95 -5.21 8.62
CA ARG A 36 -14.05 -4.79 10.04
C ARG A 36 -14.21 -5.94 11.02
N LYS A 37 -14.89 -7.01 10.58
CA LYS A 37 -15.11 -8.22 11.39
C LYS A 37 -13.97 -9.25 11.31
N HIS A 38 -12.99 -9.02 10.41
CA HIS A 38 -11.90 -9.94 10.13
C HIS A 38 -10.56 -9.25 10.42
N ALA A 39 -10.12 -9.31 11.68
CA ALA A 39 -8.93 -8.59 12.14
C ALA A 39 -7.64 -8.99 11.41
N LYS A 40 -7.51 -10.27 11.05
CA LYS A 40 -6.31 -10.80 10.38
C LYS A 40 -6.14 -10.21 8.97
N PRO A 41 -7.08 -10.35 8.02
CA PRO A 41 -6.94 -9.75 6.69
C PRO A 41 -6.89 -8.23 6.74
N LEU A 42 -7.60 -7.57 7.67
CA LEU A 42 -7.52 -6.12 7.85
C LEU A 42 -6.10 -5.68 8.22
N GLY A 43 -5.45 -6.39 9.14
CA GLY A 43 -4.06 -6.13 9.53
C GLY A 43 -3.08 -6.28 8.36
N THR A 44 -3.21 -7.35 7.57
CA THR A 44 -2.33 -7.60 6.42
C THR A 44 -2.55 -6.57 5.29
N VAL A 45 -3.80 -6.19 5.03
CA VAL A 45 -4.15 -5.09 4.09
C VAL A 45 -3.49 -3.79 4.53
N THR A 46 -3.66 -3.43 5.81
CA THR A 46 -3.07 -2.19 6.36
C THR A 46 -1.56 -2.21 6.25
N ALA A 47 -0.92 -3.34 6.57
CA ALA A 47 0.53 -3.50 6.44
C ALA A 47 1.00 -3.38 4.98
N SER A 48 0.24 -3.94 4.02
CA SER A 48 0.55 -3.84 2.58
C SER A 48 0.50 -2.38 2.10
N VAL A 49 -0.60 -1.68 2.39
CA VAL A 49 -0.77 -0.28 1.96
C VAL A 49 0.26 0.63 2.65
N LEU A 50 0.53 0.41 3.93
CA LEU A 50 1.55 1.16 4.66
C LEU A 50 2.95 0.93 4.08
N SER A 51 3.31 -0.33 3.78
CA SER A 51 4.58 -0.67 3.14
C SER A 51 4.73 0.00 1.77
N ASN A 52 3.65 0.05 0.99
CA ASN A 52 3.63 0.75 -0.29
C ASN A 52 3.81 2.26 -0.12
N THR A 53 3.11 2.86 0.84
CA THR A 53 3.22 4.30 1.17
C THR A 53 4.62 4.69 1.63
N LEU A 54 5.30 3.81 2.34
CA LEU A 54 6.69 4.00 2.78
C LEU A 54 7.72 3.62 1.70
N GLY A 55 7.28 3.10 0.56
CA GLY A 55 8.17 2.67 -0.52
C GLY A 55 8.99 1.43 -0.21
N LEU A 56 8.48 0.55 0.67
CA LEU A 56 9.17 -0.67 1.07
C LEU A 56 9.00 -1.77 0.01
N SER A 57 10.06 -2.53 -0.22
CA SER A 57 10.08 -3.64 -1.19
C SER A 57 9.13 -4.79 -0.84
N SER A 58 8.65 -4.85 0.41
CA SER A 58 7.73 -5.87 0.91
C SER A 58 6.26 -5.62 0.56
N SER A 59 5.90 -4.50 -0.04
CA SER A 59 4.51 -4.16 -0.35
C SER A 59 3.82 -5.20 -1.25
N THR A 60 4.52 -5.69 -2.28
CA THR A 60 3.97 -6.69 -3.21
C THR A 60 3.66 -8.03 -2.55
N PRO A 61 4.59 -8.70 -1.84
CA PRO A 61 4.27 -9.97 -1.18
C PRO A 61 3.21 -9.80 -0.08
N LEU A 62 3.18 -8.68 0.63
CA LEU A 62 2.12 -8.38 1.61
C LEU A 62 0.76 -8.18 0.91
N GLY A 63 0.74 -7.54 -0.25
CA GLY A 63 -0.47 -7.37 -1.06
C GLY A 63 -1.06 -8.69 -1.51
N LEU A 64 -0.24 -9.60 -2.03
CA LEU A 64 -0.67 -10.95 -2.44
C LEU A 64 -1.20 -11.76 -1.25
N LYS A 65 -0.52 -11.70 -0.11
CA LYS A 65 -0.97 -12.34 1.12
C LYS A 65 -2.31 -11.77 1.59
N ALA A 66 -2.47 -10.44 1.56
CA ALA A 66 -3.71 -9.78 1.92
C ALA A 66 -4.87 -10.22 1.02
N MET A 67 -4.64 -10.33 -0.29
CA MET A 67 -5.64 -10.82 -1.24
C MET A 67 -6.07 -12.27 -0.95
N ALA A 68 -5.11 -13.16 -0.67
CA ALA A 68 -5.40 -14.53 -0.28
C ALA A 68 -6.26 -14.59 1.00
N GLU A 69 -5.85 -13.87 2.05
CA GLU A 69 -6.58 -13.82 3.32
C GLU A 69 -7.97 -13.17 3.17
N MET A 70 -8.13 -12.18 2.28
CA MET A 70 -9.45 -11.60 1.96
C MET A 70 -10.35 -12.60 1.22
N LYS A 71 -9.79 -13.36 0.28
CA LYS A 71 -10.53 -14.39 -0.44
C LYS A 71 -11.01 -15.48 0.50
N ASP A 72 -10.16 -15.93 1.43
CA ASP A 72 -10.51 -16.93 2.45
C ASP A 72 -11.62 -16.41 3.40
N ALA A 73 -11.58 -15.11 3.77
CA ALA A 73 -12.50 -14.53 4.74
C ALA A 73 -13.85 -14.11 4.13
N LEU A 74 -13.86 -13.61 2.89
CA LEU A 74 -15.04 -13.00 2.26
C LEU A 74 -15.59 -13.83 1.08
N GLY A 75 -14.84 -14.83 0.61
CA GLY A 75 -15.19 -15.63 -0.57
C GLY A 75 -15.30 -14.78 -1.83
N ASP A 76 -16.02 -15.30 -2.82
CA ASP A 76 -16.29 -14.60 -4.09
C ASP A 76 -17.53 -13.67 -3.98
N SER A 77 -17.81 -13.17 -2.77
CA SER A 77 -18.86 -12.20 -2.56
C SER A 77 -18.52 -10.85 -3.25
N ARG A 78 -19.55 -10.13 -3.70
CA ARG A 78 -19.36 -8.81 -4.30
C ARG A 78 -18.54 -7.87 -3.40
N ARG A 79 -18.77 -7.90 -2.09
CA ARG A 79 -17.99 -7.11 -1.11
C ARG A 79 -16.53 -7.57 -1.01
N GLY A 80 -16.26 -8.86 -1.19
CA GLY A 80 -14.91 -9.41 -1.26
C GLY A 80 -14.17 -8.91 -2.49
N ILE A 81 -14.81 -9.01 -3.65
CA ILE A 81 -14.26 -8.53 -4.93
C ILE A 81 -14.00 -7.03 -4.88
N ASP A 82 -14.94 -6.23 -4.37
CA ASP A 82 -14.77 -4.78 -4.21
C ASP A 82 -13.59 -4.42 -3.31
N SER A 83 -13.41 -5.16 -2.22
CA SER A 83 -12.29 -4.94 -1.30
C SER A 83 -10.94 -5.31 -1.94
N MET A 84 -10.89 -6.43 -2.66
CA MET A 84 -9.68 -6.84 -3.39
C MET A 84 -9.34 -5.84 -4.51
N ALA A 85 -10.32 -5.40 -5.29
CA ALA A 85 -10.13 -4.39 -6.33
C ALA A 85 -9.62 -3.07 -5.74
N THR A 86 -10.18 -2.63 -4.61
CA THR A 86 -9.71 -1.43 -3.90
C THR A 86 -8.25 -1.57 -3.46
N LEU A 87 -7.85 -2.72 -2.94
CA LEU A 87 -6.46 -2.98 -2.56
C LEU A 87 -5.53 -2.94 -3.77
N VAL A 88 -5.94 -3.53 -4.89
CA VAL A 88 -5.15 -3.50 -6.14
C VAL A 88 -4.96 -2.06 -6.61
N ILE A 89 -6.02 -1.25 -6.61
CA ILE A 89 -5.95 0.16 -7.01
C ILE A 89 -5.00 0.93 -6.10
N LEU A 90 -5.09 0.77 -4.78
CA LEU A 90 -4.21 1.44 -3.82
C LEU A 90 -2.73 1.07 -4.02
N ASN A 91 -2.44 -0.22 -4.28
CA ASN A 91 -1.07 -0.66 -4.53
C ASN A 91 -0.57 -0.26 -5.93
N ALA A 92 -1.42 -0.36 -6.97
CA ALA A 92 -1.06 -0.02 -8.35
C ALA A 92 -0.90 1.48 -8.58
N ALA A 93 -1.69 2.32 -7.87
CA ALA A 93 -1.57 3.78 -7.95
C ALA A 93 -0.21 4.30 -7.43
N GLY A 94 0.53 3.47 -6.70
CA GLY A 94 1.90 3.77 -6.30
C GLY A 94 2.03 4.99 -5.39
N PHE A 95 1.01 5.26 -4.56
CA PHE A 95 1.13 6.33 -3.58
C PHE A 95 2.27 6.03 -2.61
N CYS A 96 3.36 6.75 -2.79
CA CYS A 96 4.60 6.59 -2.03
C CYS A 96 5.07 7.97 -1.57
N ILE A 97 5.21 8.13 -0.25
CA ILE A 97 5.72 9.38 0.35
C ILE A 97 7.25 9.44 0.20
N PHE A 98 7.90 8.28 0.36
CA PHE A 98 9.36 8.17 0.27
C PHE A 98 9.76 7.18 -0.84
N PRO A 99 9.91 7.65 -2.10
CA PRO A 99 10.38 6.81 -3.19
C PRO A 99 11.88 6.52 -3.02
N SER A 100 12.21 5.74 -1.99
CA SER A 100 13.57 5.46 -1.54
C SER A 100 14.48 4.92 -2.65
N SER A 101 13.95 4.02 -3.48
CA SER A 101 14.69 3.45 -4.62
C SER A 101 15.07 4.49 -5.67
N ILE A 102 14.14 5.42 -5.96
CA ILE A 102 14.39 6.50 -6.94
C ILE A 102 15.36 7.53 -6.35
N ILE A 103 15.20 7.87 -5.07
CA ILE A 103 16.11 8.81 -4.37
C ILE A 103 17.53 8.21 -4.35
N ALA A 104 17.67 6.93 -3.99
CA ALA A 104 18.95 6.25 -3.99
C ALA A 104 19.59 6.21 -5.38
N LEU A 105 18.83 5.89 -6.42
CA LEU A 105 19.31 5.88 -7.80
C LEU A 105 19.77 7.29 -8.24
N ARG A 106 19.00 8.32 -7.95
CA ARG A 106 19.38 9.69 -8.26
C ARG A 106 20.66 10.13 -7.52
N ALA A 107 20.83 9.70 -6.27
CA ALA A 107 22.04 9.97 -5.51
C ALA A 107 23.27 9.28 -6.11
N THR A 108 23.16 8.03 -6.56
CA THR A 108 24.24 7.30 -7.22
C THR A 108 24.62 7.90 -8.58
N LEU A 109 23.67 8.54 -9.26
CA LEU A 109 23.88 9.24 -10.53
C LEU A 109 24.39 10.68 -10.35
N GLY A 110 24.76 11.09 -9.12
CA GLY A 110 25.35 12.40 -8.84
C GLY A 110 24.37 13.56 -8.83
N SER A 111 23.07 13.33 -8.64
CA SER A 111 22.08 14.39 -8.52
C SER A 111 22.38 15.30 -7.33
N LYS A 112 22.39 16.62 -7.53
CA LYS A 112 22.63 17.61 -6.46
C LYS A 112 21.50 17.65 -5.42
N ALA A 113 20.29 17.20 -5.79
CA ALA A 113 19.13 17.19 -4.90
C ALA A 113 18.24 15.96 -5.17
N PRO A 114 18.68 14.75 -4.77
CA PRO A 114 17.98 13.50 -5.09
C PRO A 114 16.59 13.40 -4.45
N ALA A 115 16.38 14.03 -3.28
CA ALA A 115 15.12 14.00 -2.55
C ALA A 115 14.00 14.87 -3.16
N LEU A 116 14.30 15.80 -4.06
CA LEU A 116 13.28 16.67 -4.71
C LEU A 116 12.22 15.89 -5.49
N VAL A 117 12.50 14.64 -5.89
CA VAL A 117 11.52 13.79 -6.58
C VAL A 117 10.36 13.35 -5.68
N ALA A 118 10.52 13.38 -4.36
CA ALA A 118 9.51 12.88 -3.42
C ALA A 118 8.18 13.66 -3.52
N GLY A 119 8.23 14.98 -3.60
CA GLY A 119 7.04 15.82 -3.71
C GLY A 119 6.19 15.51 -4.95
N PRO A 120 6.73 15.65 -6.17
CA PRO A 120 6.01 15.30 -7.40
C PRO A 120 5.51 13.86 -7.43
N THR A 121 6.29 12.90 -6.92
CA THR A 121 5.88 11.49 -6.87
C THR A 121 4.69 11.29 -5.93
N ALA A 122 4.69 11.91 -4.75
CA ALA A 122 3.58 11.83 -3.81
C ALA A 122 2.30 12.45 -4.41
N LEU A 123 2.39 13.60 -5.05
CA LEU A 123 1.25 14.25 -5.70
C LEU A 123 0.69 13.40 -6.86
N ALA A 124 1.55 12.86 -7.70
CA ALA A 124 1.16 11.97 -8.79
C ALA A 124 0.47 10.70 -8.26
N GLY A 125 1.01 10.10 -7.19
CA GLY A 125 0.42 8.93 -6.53
C GLY A 125 -0.94 9.23 -5.92
N LEU A 126 -1.14 10.40 -5.28
CA LEU A 126 -2.45 10.84 -4.78
C LEU A 126 -3.46 10.99 -5.91
N ALA A 127 -3.08 11.67 -6.99
CA ALA A 127 -3.95 11.87 -8.15
C ALA A 127 -4.33 10.53 -8.80
N ALA A 128 -3.36 9.61 -8.95
CA ALA A 128 -3.59 8.27 -9.49
C ALA A 128 -4.53 7.45 -8.60
N THR A 129 -4.35 7.51 -7.27
CA THR A 129 -5.21 6.81 -6.30
C THR A 129 -6.64 7.34 -6.36
N ALA A 130 -6.80 8.67 -6.33
CA ALA A 130 -8.12 9.31 -6.42
C ALA A 130 -8.80 8.97 -7.75
N GLY A 131 -8.09 9.09 -8.87
CA GLY A 131 -8.59 8.76 -10.21
C GLY A 131 -9.00 7.30 -10.34
N GLY A 132 -8.16 6.38 -9.85
CA GLY A 132 -8.43 4.94 -9.87
C GLY A 132 -9.67 4.56 -9.05
N LEU A 133 -9.81 5.12 -7.84
CA LEU A 133 -11.00 4.88 -7.00
C LEU A 133 -12.27 5.49 -7.59
N LEU A 134 -12.18 6.68 -8.19
CA LEU A 134 -13.31 7.31 -8.89
C LEU A 134 -13.72 6.50 -10.11
N ALA A 135 -12.77 6.11 -10.95
CA ALA A 135 -13.04 5.27 -12.13
C ALA A 135 -13.69 3.94 -11.72
N TYR A 136 -13.17 3.29 -10.68
CA TYR A 136 -13.75 2.05 -10.17
C TYR A 136 -15.21 2.26 -9.68
N ARG A 137 -15.48 3.33 -8.94
CA ARG A 137 -16.85 3.63 -8.47
C ARG A 137 -17.82 3.95 -9.61
N LEU A 138 -17.35 4.61 -10.68
CA LEU A 138 -18.19 4.97 -11.82
C LEU A 138 -18.46 3.78 -12.74
N LEU A 139 -17.44 2.95 -12.99
CA LEU A 139 -17.52 1.80 -13.89
C LEU A 139 -18.09 0.55 -13.20
N GLY A 140 -17.69 0.28 -11.97
CA GLY A 140 -18.10 -0.90 -11.20
C GLY A 140 -19.57 -0.84 -10.69
N ARG A 141 -20.23 0.33 -10.78
CA ARG A 141 -21.67 0.44 -10.47
C ARG A 141 -22.59 -0.01 -11.61
N ARG A 142 -22.03 -0.33 -12.77
CA ARG A 142 -22.85 -0.67 -13.97
C ARG A 142 -23.10 -2.17 -14.13
N GLU A 143 -22.53 -3.01 -13.27
CA GLU A 143 -22.78 -4.46 -13.19
C GLU A 143 -23.37 -4.81 -11.81
#